data_794bec706093170b28173f29f888c0cf
#
_entry.id   794bec706093170b28173f29f888c0cf
#
_cell.length_a   1.000
_cell.length_b   1.000
_cell.length_c   1.000
_cell.angle_alpha   90.00
_cell.angle_beta   90.00
_cell.angle_gamma   90.00
#
_symmetry.space_group_name_H-M   'P 1'
#
loop_
_entity.id
_entity.type
_entity.pdbx_description
1 polymer ?
#
loop_
_entity_poly.entity_id
_entity_poly.type
_entity_poly.pdbx_seq_one_letter_code
_entity_poly.pdbx_strand_id
1 'polypeptide(L)'
;MVPVTRNFRPLGNPVADIRNIERLAMEHRVPLEDVLLIAINLYGISSDQDRHRARVAVRLVSEPSVAWQVIVPLNAQESPFELSGEDLVIQGRLIGHVERIDADEAVGGYFRDGGRAATLNPNARSRCTGCAFCPNTLEAAADPRLAEDRALDELFAALVEQHPRRSLAELAEVTVSTGCFEREHAAVEHLVALRAACSRHRISARIGFLTSVIRSGEAFEQIAADVAPFVLRLTAECFTRRDLMLKASKATLLVEQMPDLLALARRAGLNTSYTYIVGLDSLPTMTEGIDALAPHITEFPNFQVYQAHNSIMAGLRAPAADDLAFYLEARRAIETSVGPTGLRPVAWECYRPLWYFTFGDEALITDTVAGSAR
;
A
#
# COMPACT_ATOMS: atom_id res chain seq x y z
N MET A 1 -16.84 -17.86 -42.44
CA MET A 1 -16.49 -17.26 -41.14
C MET A 1 -16.47 -18.42 -40.12
N VAL A 2 -15.28 -18.91 -39.78
CA VAL A 2 -15.10 -20.01 -38.80
C VAL A 2 -14.83 -19.32 -37.45
N PRO A 3 -15.57 -19.60 -36.38
CA PRO A 3 -15.30 -19.04 -35.08
C PRO A 3 -14.02 -19.67 -34.54
N VAL A 4 -12.98 -18.86 -34.36
CA VAL A 4 -11.78 -19.25 -33.63
C VAL A 4 -12.12 -19.24 -32.15
N THR A 5 -12.60 -20.37 -31.64
CA THR A 5 -12.59 -20.65 -30.22
C THR A 5 -11.14 -20.85 -29.78
N ARG A 6 -10.46 -19.78 -29.38
CA ARG A 6 -9.23 -19.93 -28.57
C ARG A 6 -9.66 -20.50 -27.23
N ASN A 7 -9.43 -21.78 -27.04
CA ASN A 7 -9.38 -22.39 -25.72
C ASN A 7 -8.27 -21.69 -24.93
N PHE A 8 -8.61 -20.66 -24.14
CA PHE A 8 -7.78 -20.25 -23.04
C PHE A 8 -7.78 -21.43 -22.07
N ARG A 9 -6.71 -22.22 -22.07
CA ARG A 9 -6.35 -22.96 -20.86
C ARG A 9 -6.18 -21.90 -19.78
N PRO A 10 -6.86 -22.01 -18.63
CA PRO A 10 -6.46 -21.27 -17.46
C PRO A 10 -4.99 -21.62 -17.25
N LEU A 11 -4.12 -20.60 -17.16
CA LEU A 11 -2.77 -20.77 -16.67
C LEU A 11 -2.98 -21.31 -15.24
N GLY A 12 -2.79 -22.63 -15.07
CA GLY A 12 -2.92 -23.26 -13.78
C GLY A 12 -1.95 -22.53 -12.84
N ASN A 13 -2.49 -21.72 -11.95
CA ASN A 13 -1.75 -21.30 -10.78
C ASN A 13 -1.23 -22.57 -10.14
N PRO A 14 0.07 -22.68 -9.82
CA PRO A 14 0.50 -23.68 -8.90
C PRO A 14 -0.35 -23.43 -7.64
N VAL A 15 -1.31 -24.29 -7.39
CA VAL A 15 -2.24 -24.18 -6.27
C VAL A 15 -1.35 -23.97 -5.04
N ALA A 16 -1.45 -22.81 -4.41
CA ALA A 16 -0.70 -22.56 -3.20
C ALA A 16 -1.17 -23.58 -2.18
N ASP A 17 -0.37 -24.62 -2.01
CA ASP A 17 -0.56 -25.70 -1.05
C ASP A 17 0.16 -25.27 0.24
N ILE A 18 -0.43 -25.56 1.38
CA ILE A 18 0.20 -25.27 2.67
C ILE A 18 1.61 -25.85 2.77
N ARG A 19 1.84 -27.05 2.22
CA ARG A 19 3.16 -27.66 2.17
C ARG A 19 4.15 -26.89 1.31
N ASN A 20 3.69 -26.30 0.21
CA ASN A 20 4.51 -25.44 -0.62
C ASN A 20 4.84 -24.14 0.10
N ILE A 21 3.90 -23.55 0.83
CA ILE A 21 4.13 -22.37 1.66
C ILE A 21 5.18 -22.67 2.75
N GLU A 22 5.03 -23.79 3.46
CA GLU A 22 5.98 -24.25 4.48
C GLU A 22 7.37 -24.51 3.87
N ARG A 23 7.46 -25.14 2.70
CA ARG A 23 8.71 -25.37 1.97
C ARG A 23 9.38 -24.05 1.60
N LEU A 24 8.64 -23.11 1.02
CA LEU A 24 9.16 -21.79 0.64
C LEU A 24 9.65 -21.01 1.86
N ALA A 25 8.94 -21.07 2.99
CA ALA A 25 9.36 -20.45 4.24
C ALA A 25 10.74 -20.95 4.68
N MET A 26 10.96 -22.27 4.65
CA MET A 26 12.25 -22.89 4.97
C MET A 26 13.34 -22.53 3.96
N GLU A 27 13.03 -22.61 2.66
CA GLU A 27 13.98 -22.37 1.57
C GLU A 27 14.50 -20.92 1.57
N HIS A 28 13.59 -19.96 1.78
CA HIS A 28 13.94 -18.54 1.81
C HIS A 28 14.34 -18.05 3.21
N ARG A 29 14.24 -18.89 4.25
CA ARG A 29 14.50 -18.54 5.66
C ARG A 29 13.65 -17.36 6.14
N VAL A 30 12.39 -17.35 5.74
CA VAL A 30 11.39 -16.36 6.14
C VAL A 30 10.43 -17.03 7.12
N PRO A 31 10.00 -16.37 8.21
CA PRO A 31 8.99 -16.94 9.11
C PRO A 31 7.74 -17.37 8.35
N LEU A 32 7.15 -18.49 8.73
CA LEU A 32 5.95 -19.04 8.10
C LEU A 32 4.81 -18.01 8.13
N GLU A 33 4.70 -17.26 9.20
CA GLU A 33 3.70 -16.21 9.42
C GLU A 33 3.81 -15.08 8.39
N ASP A 34 5.03 -14.62 8.11
CA ASP A 34 5.29 -13.64 7.03
C ASP A 34 4.84 -14.20 5.67
N VAL A 35 5.23 -15.46 5.38
CA VAL A 35 4.92 -16.10 4.09
C VAL A 35 3.42 -16.31 3.93
N LEU A 36 2.70 -16.70 4.99
CA LEU A 36 1.23 -16.83 4.98
C LEU A 36 0.56 -15.49 4.68
N LEU A 37 0.96 -14.42 5.34
CA LEU A 37 0.36 -13.09 5.15
C LEU A 37 0.69 -12.51 3.75
N ILE A 38 1.89 -12.76 3.22
CA ILE A 38 2.25 -12.42 1.83
C ILE A 38 1.37 -13.20 0.85
N ALA A 39 1.19 -14.50 1.08
CA ALA A 39 0.35 -15.35 0.23
C ALA A 39 -1.13 -14.92 0.26
N ILE A 40 -1.66 -14.56 1.43
CA ILE A 40 -3.03 -14.01 1.57
C ILE A 40 -3.16 -12.71 0.77
N ASN A 41 -2.16 -11.83 0.81
CA ASN A 41 -2.15 -10.62 -0.01
C ASN A 41 -2.13 -10.93 -1.52
N LEU A 42 -1.32 -11.90 -1.92
CA LEU A 42 -1.14 -12.25 -3.34
C LEU A 42 -2.38 -12.92 -3.95
N TYR A 43 -2.91 -13.91 -3.23
CA TYR A 43 -3.98 -14.78 -3.75
C TYR A 43 -5.39 -14.34 -3.31
N GLY A 44 -5.49 -13.46 -2.30
CA GLY A 44 -6.79 -13.05 -1.74
C GLY A 44 -7.43 -14.12 -0.87
N ILE A 45 -8.72 -13.95 -0.59
CA ILE A 45 -9.53 -14.85 0.23
C ILE A 45 -10.85 -15.15 -0.50
N SER A 46 -11.24 -16.41 -0.59
CA SER A 46 -12.57 -16.82 -1.04
C SER A 46 -13.55 -16.73 0.13
N SER A 47 -14.69 -16.09 -0.06
CA SER A 47 -15.71 -15.89 0.97
C SER A 47 -17.11 -15.82 0.36
N ASP A 48 -18.13 -15.86 1.17
CA ASP A 48 -19.53 -15.61 0.79
C ASP A 48 -19.89 -14.11 0.71
N GLN A 49 -18.95 -13.23 1.01
CA GLN A 49 -19.15 -11.78 0.97
C GLN A 49 -19.31 -11.29 -0.48
N ASP A 50 -20.35 -10.51 -0.76
CA ASP A 50 -20.54 -9.87 -2.06
C ASP A 50 -19.65 -8.61 -2.16
N ARG A 51 -18.34 -8.82 -2.20
CA ARG A 51 -17.32 -7.76 -2.30
C ARG A 51 -16.14 -8.25 -3.12
N HIS A 52 -15.53 -7.34 -3.87
CA HIS A 52 -14.31 -7.64 -4.64
C HIS A 52 -13.04 -7.44 -3.83
N ARG A 53 -13.09 -6.66 -2.77
CA ARG A 53 -11.94 -6.27 -1.97
C ARG A 53 -12.38 -5.82 -0.58
N ALA A 54 -11.58 -6.16 0.43
CA ALA A 54 -11.82 -5.72 1.80
C ALA A 54 -10.53 -5.46 2.56
N ARG A 55 -10.66 -4.71 3.63
CA ARG A 55 -9.67 -4.63 4.71
C ARG A 55 -10.03 -5.66 5.75
N VAL A 56 -9.13 -6.61 5.98
CA VAL A 56 -9.37 -7.77 6.82
C VAL A 56 -8.39 -7.76 8.00
N ALA A 57 -8.90 -7.94 9.21
CA ALA A 57 -8.06 -8.16 10.38
C ALA A 57 -7.88 -9.67 10.58
N VAL A 58 -6.67 -10.16 10.32
CA VAL A 58 -6.30 -11.59 10.38
C VAL A 58 -5.41 -11.85 11.58
N ARG A 59 -5.76 -12.83 12.39
CA ARG A 59 -4.96 -13.38 13.47
C ARG A 59 -4.57 -14.80 13.14
N LEU A 60 -3.26 -15.06 13.00
CA LEU A 60 -2.76 -16.41 12.69
C LEU A 60 -2.80 -17.29 13.93
N VAL A 61 -3.09 -18.60 13.75
CA VAL A 61 -3.10 -19.58 14.85
C VAL A 61 -1.71 -19.76 15.46
N SER A 62 -0.66 -19.70 14.62
CA SER A 62 0.73 -19.85 15.07
C SER A 62 1.24 -18.62 15.83
N GLU A 63 0.64 -17.44 15.66
CA GLU A 63 1.00 -16.20 16.37
C GLU A 63 -0.28 -15.42 16.77
N PRO A 64 -0.96 -15.89 17.83
CA PRO A 64 -2.26 -15.33 18.20
C PRO A 64 -2.18 -14.00 18.97
N SER A 65 -0.97 -13.50 19.28
CA SER A 65 -0.80 -12.25 20.01
C SER A 65 -1.13 -11.01 19.18
N VAL A 66 -1.05 -11.10 17.83
CA VAL A 66 -1.19 -9.96 16.91
C VAL A 66 -2.27 -10.22 15.87
N ALA A 67 -3.15 -9.24 15.67
CA ALA A 67 -4.05 -9.20 14.53
C ALA A 67 -3.50 -8.25 13.46
N TRP A 68 -3.23 -8.79 12.28
CA TRP A 68 -2.71 -8.02 11.15
C TRP A 68 -3.82 -7.47 10.27
N GLN A 69 -3.76 -6.19 9.98
CA GLN A 69 -4.67 -5.56 9.03
C GLN A 69 -4.09 -5.65 7.62
N VAL A 70 -4.76 -6.39 6.75
CA VAL A 70 -4.37 -6.57 5.35
C VAL A 70 -5.50 -6.14 4.42
N ILE A 71 -5.16 -5.62 3.24
CA ILE A 71 -6.14 -5.35 2.19
C ILE A 71 -6.01 -6.44 1.15
N VAL A 72 -7.07 -7.20 0.93
CA VAL A 72 -7.05 -8.38 0.08
C VAL A 72 -8.17 -8.38 -0.95
N PRO A 73 -7.94 -8.97 -2.14
CA PRO A 73 -9.03 -9.36 -3.01
C PRO A 73 -9.93 -10.37 -2.29
N LEU A 74 -11.25 -10.16 -2.35
CA LEU A 74 -12.24 -11.16 -1.95
C LEU A 74 -12.81 -11.81 -3.21
N ASN A 75 -13.09 -13.10 -3.10
CA ASN A 75 -13.67 -13.89 -4.20
C ASN A 75 -12.84 -13.83 -5.49
N ALA A 76 -11.53 -13.61 -5.36
CA ALA A 76 -10.62 -13.79 -6.48
C ALA A 76 -10.72 -15.25 -6.95
N GLN A 77 -10.86 -15.44 -8.26
CA GLN A 77 -10.87 -16.78 -8.83
C GLN A 77 -9.60 -17.52 -8.39
N GLU A 78 -9.77 -18.71 -7.85
CA GLU A 78 -8.67 -19.62 -7.49
C GLU A 78 -7.87 -19.22 -6.23
N SER A 79 -8.45 -18.49 -5.26
CA SER A 79 -7.78 -18.33 -3.96
C SER A 79 -7.67 -19.69 -3.24
N PRO A 80 -6.48 -20.05 -2.73
CA PRO A 80 -6.32 -21.25 -1.90
C PRO A 80 -6.84 -21.05 -0.46
N PHE A 81 -7.12 -19.79 -0.09
CA PHE A 81 -7.61 -19.41 1.23
C PHE A 81 -9.12 -19.25 1.20
N GLU A 82 -9.79 -19.93 2.13
CA GLU A 82 -11.23 -19.89 2.28
C GLU A 82 -11.60 -19.35 3.64
N LEU A 83 -12.59 -18.46 3.67
CA LEU A 83 -13.19 -17.96 4.90
C LEU A 83 -14.50 -18.72 5.17
N SER A 84 -14.54 -19.48 6.27
CA SER A 84 -15.71 -20.21 6.74
C SER A 84 -16.15 -19.65 8.10
N GLY A 85 -17.15 -18.79 8.11
CA GLY A 85 -17.47 -18.00 9.28
C GLY A 85 -16.33 -17.02 9.62
N GLU A 86 -15.69 -17.20 10.78
CA GLU A 86 -14.51 -16.44 11.18
C GLU A 86 -13.20 -17.20 10.91
N ASP A 87 -13.28 -18.47 10.53
CA ASP A 87 -12.11 -19.32 10.33
C ASP A 87 -11.52 -19.14 8.95
N LEU A 88 -10.22 -18.83 8.90
CA LEU A 88 -9.43 -18.77 7.68
C LEU A 88 -8.70 -20.10 7.50
N VAL A 89 -9.04 -20.80 6.42
CA VAL A 89 -8.54 -22.15 6.15
C VAL A 89 -7.84 -22.24 4.80
N ILE A 90 -6.89 -23.16 4.68
CA ILE A 90 -6.27 -23.58 3.42
C ILE A 90 -6.34 -25.12 3.34
N GLN A 91 -7.01 -25.63 2.32
CA GLN A 91 -7.21 -27.08 2.14
C GLN A 91 -7.79 -27.79 3.40
N GLY A 92 -8.72 -27.12 4.08
CA GLY A 92 -9.34 -27.61 5.31
C GLY A 92 -8.49 -27.51 6.57
N ARG A 93 -7.25 -27.01 6.49
CA ARG A 93 -6.40 -26.72 7.65
C ARG A 93 -6.64 -25.29 8.12
N LEU A 94 -6.99 -25.12 9.38
CA LEU A 94 -7.12 -23.81 10.03
C LEU A 94 -5.74 -23.13 10.11
N ILE A 95 -5.64 -21.91 9.60
CA ILE A 95 -4.41 -21.10 9.65
C ILE A 95 -4.57 -19.80 10.44
N GLY A 96 -5.80 -19.34 10.65
CA GLY A 96 -6.07 -18.09 11.36
C GLY A 96 -7.55 -17.85 11.54
N HIS A 97 -7.82 -16.71 12.17
CA HIS A 97 -9.17 -16.19 12.35
C HIS A 97 -9.27 -14.78 11.78
N VAL A 98 -10.40 -14.46 11.18
CA VAL A 98 -10.73 -13.11 10.69
C VAL A 98 -11.62 -12.44 11.73
N GLU A 99 -11.06 -11.44 12.42
CA GLU A 99 -11.78 -10.73 13.48
C GLU A 99 -12.73 -9.65 12.95
N ARG A 100 -12.38 -9.09 11.78
CA ARG A 100 -13.14 -7.99 11.18
C ARG A 100 -12.91 -7.90 9.69
N ILE A 101 -13.97 -7.59 8.95
CA ILE A 101 -13.96 -7.28 7.53
C ILE A 101 -14.57 -5.91 7.34
N ASP A 102 -13.73 -4.94 6.95
CA ASP A 102 -14.15 -3.57 6.65
C ASP A 102 -14.15 -3.34 5.14
N ALA A 103 -15.06 -2.50 4.68
CA ALA A 103 -14.98 -2.00 3.31
C ALA A 103 -13.64 -1.29 3.08
N ASP A 104 -12.95 -1.65 1.99
CA ASP A 104 -11.74 -0.95 1.57
C ASP A 104 -12.03 0.15 0.54
N GLU A 105 -13.28 0.33 0.18
CA GLU A 105 -13.67 1.49 -0.58
C GLU A 105 -13.16 2.70 0.19
N ALA A 106 -12.31 3.48 -0.47
CA ALA A 106 -11.67 4.60 0.14
C ALA A 106 -12.73 5.53 0.75
N VAL A 107 -12.90 5.43 2.04
CA VAL A 107 -13.66 6.40 2.85
C VAL A 107 -12.94 7.73 2.84
N GLY A 108 -13.65 8.82 3.06
CA GLY A 108 -13.07 10.16 3.10
C GLY A 108 -11.89 10.29 4.08
N GLY A 109 -11.89 9.48 5.14
CA GLY A 109 -10.77 9.37 6.08
C GLY A 109 -10.90 8.13 6.96
N TYR A 110 -9.77 7.59 7.41
CA TYR A 110 -9.69 6.46 8.32
C TYR A 110 -8.40 6.48 9.14
N PHE A 111 -8.39 5.73 10.24
CA PHE A 111 -7.22 5.61 11.12
C PHE A 111 -6.35 4.41 10.80
N ARG A 112 -5.07 4.56 11.14
CA ARG A 112 -4.02 3.55 11.17
C ARG A 112 -3.27 3.65 12.49
N ASP A 113 -2.36 2.73 12.78
CA ASP A 113 -1.49 2.77 13.98
C ASP A 113 -2.27 3.00 15.28
N GLY A 114 -3.31 2.19 15.51
CA GLY A 114 -4.11 2.33 16.72
C GLY A 114 -4.76 3.72 16.93
N GLY A 115 -4.99 4.46 15.87
CA GLY A 115 -5.53 5.83 15.90
C GLY A 115 -4.48 6.95 15.89
N ARG A 116 -3.18 6.62 15.89
CA ARG A 116 -2.10 7.62 15.89
C ARG A 116 -1.79 8.19 14.50
N ALA A 117 -2.22 7.54 13.44
CA ALA A 117 -2.10 8.02 12.07
C ALA A 117 -3.46 8.06 11.39
N ALA A 118 -3.72 9.09 10.60
CA ALA A 118 -4.93 9.24 9.81
C ALA A 118 -4.59 9.30 8.32
N THR A 119 -5.43 8.68 7.50
CA THR A 119 -5.39 8.84 6.04
C THR A 119 -6.58 9.68 5.62
N LEU A 120 -6.35 10.67 4.77
CA LEU A 120 -7.36 11.52 4.16
C LEU A 120 -7.43 11.29 2.65
N ASN A 121 -8.64 11.26 2.14
CA ASN A 121 -8.95 11.20 0.72
C ASN A 121 -9.88 12.38 0.36
N PRO A 122 -9.36 13.60 0.26
CA PRO A 122 -10.17 14.80 0.08
C PRO A 122 -10.72 14.94 -1.34
N ASN A 123 -10.03 14.36 -2.32
CA ASN A 123 -10.42 14.50 -3.73
C ASN A 123 -11.48 13.47 -4.13
N ALA A 124 -12.37 13.86 -5.03
CA ALA A 124 -13.33 12.95 -5.64
C ALA A 124 -12.62 11.74 -6.27
N ARG A 125 -13.18 10.54 -6.05
CA ARG A 125 -12.60 9.31 -6.57
C ARG A 125 -12.51 9.27 -8.09
N SER A 126 -13.45 9.92 -8.79
CA SER A 126 -13.42 10.08 -10.24
C SER A 126 -12.14 10.73 -10.76
N ARG A 127 -11.43 11.50 -9.93
CA ARG A 127 -10.12 12.07 -10.26
C ARG A 127 -8.96 11.09 -10.06
N CYS A 128 -9.17 10.02 -9.30
CA CYS A 128 -8.16 8.98 -9.03
C CYS A 128 -8.32 7.78 -9.97
N THR A 129 -8.37 8.03 -11.26
CA THR A 129 -8.51 7.00 -12.30
C THR A 129 -7.36 7.06 -13.28
N GLY A 130 -7.20 6.01 -14.10
CA GLY A 130 -6.27 6.00 -15.22
C GLY A 130 -4.98 5.21 -14.99
N CYS A 131 -4.73 4.64 -13.80
CA CYS A 131 -3.66 3.66 -13.61
C CYS A 131 -4.21 2.25 -13.86
N ALA A 132 -3.66 1.53 -14.84
CA ALA A 132 -4.19 0.24 -15.28
C ALA A 132 -4.16 -0.85 -14.19
N PHE A 133 -3.24 -0.76 -13.24
CA PHE A 133 -3.06 -1.70 -12.16
C PHE A 133 -3.95 -1.39 -10.92
N CYS A 134 -4.67 -0.27 -10.92
CA CYS A 134 -5.38 0.19 -9.72
C CYS A 134 -6.86 -0.26 -9.77
N PRO A 135 -7.37 -0.96 -8.75
CA PRO A 135 -8.78 -1.35 -8.70
C PRO A 135 -9.72 -0.15 -8.71
N ASN A 136 -9.26 1.02 -8.26
CA ASN A 136 -10.03 2.26 -8.32
C ASN A 136 -10.44 2.66 -9.74
N THR A 137 -9.75 2.16 -10.76
CA THR A 137 -10.08 2.41 -12.18
C THR A 137 -11.29 1.58 -12.63
N LEU A 138 -11.57 0.48 -11.95
CA LEU A 138 -12.55 -0.53 -12.36
C LEU A 138 -13.87 -0.44 -11.60
N GLU A 139 -13.89 0.20 -10.44
CA GLU A 139 -15.04 0.22 -9.54
C GLU A 139 -15.53 1.64 -9.29
N ALA A 140 -16.84 1.84 -9.36
CA ALA A 140 -17.44 3.04 -8.81
C ALA A 140 -17.18 3.10 -7.29
N ALA A 141 -16.99 4.30 -6.75
CA ALA A 141 -16.90 4.46 -5.31
C ALA A 141 -18.18 3.97 -4.64
N ALA A 142 -18.07 2.97 -3.78
CA ALA A 142 -19.22 2.47 -3.02
C ALA A 142 -19.68 3.49 -1.96
N ASP A 143 -18.76 4.33 -1.48
CA ASP A 143 -19.10 5.43 -0.57
C ASP A 143 -19.54 6.66 -1.39
N PRO A 144 -20.84 7.07 -1.35
CA PRO A 144 -21.34 8.25 -2.07
C PRO A 144 -20.57 9.53 -1.71
N ARG A 145 -19.98 9.59 -0.51
CA ARG A 145 -19.20 10.76 -0.06
C ARG A 145 -17.93 10.98 -0.87
N LEU A 146 -17.50 10.00 -1.66
CA LEU A 146 -16.36 10.12 -2.56
C LEU A 146 -16.73 10.56 -3.98
N ALA A 147 -18.01 10.80 -4.24
CA ALA A 147 -18.46 11.33 -5.54
C ALA A 147 -17.99 12.77 -5.78
N GLU A 148 -17.81 13.54 -4.71
CA GLU A 148 -17.44 14.96 -4.72
C GLU A 148 -16.21 15.22 -3.87
N ASP A 149 -15.53 16.33 -4.13
CA ASP A 149 -14.46 16.84 -3.28
C ASP A 149 -15.04 17.25 -1.92
N ARG A 150 -14.33 16.93 -0.85
CA ARG A 150 -14.78 17.23 0.50
C ARG A 150 -13.95 18.33 1.15
N ALA A 151 -14.61 19.18 1.91
CA ALA A 151 -13.94 20.17 2.73
C ALA A 151 -13.07 19.49 3.82
N LEU A 152 -11.86 19.97 4.02
CA LEU A 152 -10.91 19.39 5.00
C LEU A 152 -11.47 19.43 6.42
N ASP A 153 -12.17 20.50 6.79
CA ASP A 153 -12.77 20.63 8.13
C ASP A 153 -13.88 19.60 8.37
N GLU A 154 -14.67 19.25 7.34
CA GLU A 154 -15.66 18.16 7.43
C GLU A 154 -15.01 16.79 7.62
N LEU A 155 -13.89 16.54 6.91
CA LEU A 155 -13.14 15.30 7.06
C LEU A 155 -12.55 15.18 8.46
N PHE A 156 -11.98 16.25 9.01
CA PHE A 156 -11.47 16.24 10.39
C PHE A 156 -12.59 16.09 11.42
N ALA A 157 -13.73 16.75 11.23
CA ALA A 157 -14.87 16.57 12.12
C ALA A 157 -15.35 15.11 12.14
N ALA A 158 -15.46 14.47 10.95
CA ALA A 158 -15.82 13.06 10.85
C ALA A 158 -14.78 12.14 11.51
N LEU A 159 -13.49 12.45 11.42
CA LEU A 159 -12.44 11.70 12.10
C LEU A 159 -12.52 11.86 13.61
N VAL A 160 -12.79 13.07 14.12
CA VAL A 160 -13.02 13.30 15.58
C VAL A 160 -14.16 12.40 16.09
N GLU A 161 -15.26 12.31 15.36
CA GLU A 161 -16.38 11.44 15.72
C GLU A 161 -16.03 9.95 15.76
N GLN A 162 -15.16 9.52 14.85
CA GLN A 162 -14.72 8.13 14.76
C GLN A 162 -13.64 7.77 15.79
N HIS A 163 -12.85 8.76 16.24
CA HIS A 163 -11.74 8.48 17.15
C HIS A 163 -12.22 8.13 18.55
N PRO A 164 -11.73 7.05 19.20
CA PRO A 164 -12.18 6.62 20.53
C PRO A 164 -12.11 7.73 21.59
N ARG A 165 -11.10 8.60 21.51
CA ARG A 165 -10.90 9.72 22.44
C ARG A 165 -11.59 11.01 22.01
N ARG A 166 -12.32 11.00 20.91
CA ARG A 166 -12.96 12.21 20.34
C ARG A 166 -11.98 13.38 20.17
N SER A 167 -10.71 13.09 19.90
CA SER A 167 -9.62 14.06 19.76
C SER A 167 -8.59 13.58 18.76
N LEU A 168 -8.06 14.50 17.96
CA LEU A 168 -6.98 14.23 16.98
C LEU A 168 -5.64 14.84 17.42
N ALA A 169 -5.54 15.36 18.65
CA ALA A 169 -4.34 16.06 19.13
C ALA A 169 -3.09 15.15 19.21
N GLU A 170 -3.29 13.83 19.35
CA GLU A 170 -2.21 12.86 19.47
C GLU A 170 -1.82 12.23 18.13
N LEU A 171 -2.39 12.68 17.00
CA LEU A 171 -1.97 12.19 15.70
C LEU A 171 -0.48 12.48 15.46
N ALA A 172 0.25 11.44 15.11
CA ALA A 172 1.64 11.55 14.69
C ALA A 172 1.75 11.85 13.18
N GLU A 173 0.79 11.36 12.39
CA GLU A 173 0.78 11.57 10.95
C GLU A 173 -0.64 11.74 10.38
N VAL A 174 -0.75 12.64 9.40
CA VAL A 174 -1.88 12.76 8.48
C VAL A 174 -1.37 12.51 7.06
N THR A 175 -1.79 11.40 6.44
CA THR A 175 -1.40 11.06 5.08
C THR A 175 -2.52 11.39 4.10
N VAL A 176 -2.20 12.11 3.01
CA VAL A 176 -3.09 12.24 1.86
C VAL A 176 -2.69 11.20 0.81
N SER A 177 -3.57 10.23 0.55
CA SER A 177 -3.27 9.09 -0.31
C SER A 177 -3.88 9.17 -1.71
N THR A 178 -4.85 10.04 -1.92
CA THR A 178 -5.42 10.26 -3.25
C THR A 178 -4.54 11.20 -4.06
N GLY A 179 -3.46 10.69 -4.62
CA GLY A 179 -2.46 11.44 -5.39
C GLY A 179 -2.94 11.93 -6.75
N CYS A 180 -4.13 12.53 -6.85
CA CYS A 180 -4.76 12.84 -8.12
C CYS A 180 -4.70 14.30 -8.50
N PHE A 181 -3.72 15.00 -7.98
CA PHE A 181 -3.37 16.31 -8.51
C PHE A 181 -2.65 16.14 -9.85
N GLU A 182 -3.02 16.99 -10.80
CA GLU A 182 -2.42 16.99 -12.14
C GLU A 182 -1.36 18.08 -12.30
N ARG A 183 -1.36 19.06 -11.41
CA ARG A 183 -0.45 20.22 -11.41
C ARG A 183 0.20 20.42 -10.05
N GLU A 184 1.49 20.73 -10.08
CA GLU A 184 2.30 21.01 -8.90
C GLU A 184 1.69 22.10 -8.00
N HIS A 185 1.37 23.22 -8.58
CA HIS A 185 0.78 24.35 -7.86
C HIS A 185 -0.47 23.96 -7.06
N ALA A 186 -1.41 23.25 -7.69
CA ALA A 186 -2.62 22.80 -7.01
C ALA A 186 -2.33 21.81 -5.86
N ALA A 187 -1.29 20.99 -6.00
CA ALA A 187 -0.86 20.09 -4.92
C ALA A 187 -0.26 20.87 -3.74
N VAL A 188 0.57 21.88 -4.01
CA VAL A 188 1.18 22.73 -2.98
C VAL A 188 0.12 23.55 -2.26
N GLU A 189 -0.79 24.19 -2.98
CA GLU A 189 -1.93 24.94 -2.39
C GLU A 189 -2.78 24.06 -1.47
N HIS A 190 -3.06 22.83 -1.92
CA HIS A 190 -3.79 21.88 -1.09
C HIS A 190 -3.03 21.53 0.20
N LEU A 191 -1.73 21.32 0.14
CA LEU A 191 -0.92 21.02 1.32
C LEU A 191 -0.87 22.18 2.30
N VAL A 192 -0.76 23.42 1.83
CA VAL A 192 -0.84 24.63 2.67
C VAL A 192 -2.21 24.73 3.33
N ALA A 193 -3.31 24.52 2.57
CA ALA A 193 -4.66 24.50 3.11
C ALA A 193 -4.86 23.36 4.14
N LEU A 194 -4.27 22.20 3.90
CA LEU A 194 -4.29 21.07 4.84
C LEU A 194 -3.56 21.40 6.13
N ARG A 195 -2.37 22.02 6.07
CA ARG A 195 -1.63 22.46 7.26
C ARG A 195 -2.44 23.50 8.07
N ALA A 196 -3.07 24.44 7.38
CA ALA A 196 -3.94 25.42 8.03
C ALA A 196 -5.15 24.75 8.70
N ALA A 197 -5.78 23.75 8.06
CA ALA A 197 -6.86 22.98 8.65
C ALA A 197 -6.39 22.16 9.87
N CYS A 198 -5.22 21.49 9.78
CA CYS A 198 -4.60 20.82 10.93
C CYS A 198 -4.45 21.77 12.12
N SER A 199 -3.96 22.99 11.87
CA SER A 199 -3.77 24.00 12.91
C SER A 199 -5.10 24.41 13.58
N ARG A 200 -6.16 24.61 12.80
CA ARG A 200 -7.52 24.90 13.34
C ARG A 200 -8.04 23.78 14.25
N HIS A 201 -7.74 22.55 13.88
CA HIS A 201 -8.13 21.35 14.66
C HIS A 201 -7.10 20.96 15.74
N ARG A 202 -6.07 21.80 15.98
CA ARG A 202 -4.99 21.56 16.97
C ARG A 202 -4.20 20.27 16.71
N ILE A 203 -4.02 19.93 15.45
CA ILE A 203 -3.27 18.75 15.00
C ILE A 203 -1.85 19.20 14.62
N SER A 204 -0.85 18.74 15.37
CA SER A 204 0.58 19.01 15.11
C SER A 204 1.27 17.91 14.30
N ALA A 205 0.52 16.90 13.84
CA ALA A 205 1.01 15.77 13.08
C ALA A 205 1.85 16.18 11.87
N ARG A 206 2.82 15.35 11.50
CA ARG A 206 3.47 15.46 10.19
C ARG A 206 2.47 15.16 9.07
N ILE A 207 2.68 15.75 7.90
CA ILE A 207 1.87 15.48 6.71
C ILE A 207 2.66 14.56 5.78
N GLY A 208 2.07 13.41 5.44
CA GLY A 208 2.57 12.52 4.40
C GLY A 208 1.78 12.71 3.10
N PHE A 209 2.45 12.80 1.96
CA PHE A 209 1.80 13.01 0.69
C PHE A 209 2.35 12.12 -0.43
N LEU A 210 1.45 11.31 -1.01
CA LEU A 210 1.76 10.45 -2.14
C LEU A 210 1.61 11.25 -3.44
N THR A 211 2.69 11.52 -4.14
CA THR A 211 2.67 12.36 -5.32
C THR A 211 3.78 12.05 -6.33
N SER A 212 3.57 12.42 -7.58
CA SER A 212 4.59 12.50 -8.63
C SER A 212 4.55 13.82 -9.39
N VAL A 213 3.75 14.79 -8.91
CA VAL A 213 3.59 16.08 -9.59
C VAL A 213 4.38 17.22 -8.96
N ILE A 214 4.84 17.10 -7.70
CA ILE A 214 5.69 18.09 -7.05
C ILE A 214 7.14 17.79 -7.45
N ARG A 215 7.79 18.71 -8.17
CA ARG A 215 9.08 18.45 -8.83
C ARG A 215 10.07 19.64 -8.77
N SER A 216 9.60 20.84 -8.47
CA SER A 216 10.47 22.03 -8.45
C SER A 216 11.10 22.27 -7.07
N GLY A 217 12.30 22.87 -7.05
CA GLY A 217 12.95 23.31 -5.82
C GLY A 217 12.12 24.34 -5.07
N GLU A 218 11.49 25.26 -5.79
CA GLU A 218 10.61 26.29 -5.24
C GLU A 218 9.43 25.68 -4.48
N ALA A 219 8.78 24.64 -5.06
CA ALA A 219 7.70 23.93 -4.40
C ALA A 219 8.16 23.21 -3.11
N PHE A 220 9.34 22.60 -3.12
CA PHE A 220 9.89 21.96 -1.91
C PHE A 220 10.29 22.98 -0.84
N GLU A 221 10.86 24.13 -1.22
CA GLU A 221 11.16 25.21 -0.28
C GLU A 221 9.89 25.78 0.35
N GLN A 222 8.84 25.99 -0.46
CA GLN A 222 7.54 26.43 0.03
C GLN A 222 6.92 25.38 1.00
N ILE A 223 6.96 24.10 0.65
CA ILE A 223 6.46 23.04 1.54
C ILE A 223 7.25 22.99 2.84
N ALA A 224 8.55 23.17 2.79
CA ALA A 224 9.40 23.23 3.99
C ALA A 224 9.05 24.41 4.89
N ALA A 225 8.72 25.56 4.30
CA ALA A 225 8.35 26.75 5.06
C ALA A 225 6.93 26.69 5.64
N ASP A 226 5.95 26.25 4.83
CA ASP A 226 4.54 26.44 5.13
C ASP A 226 3.82 25.15 5.59
N VAL A 227 4.40 23.96 5.33
CA VAL A 227 3.72 22.66 5.54
C VAL A 227 4.43 21.76 6.55
N ALA A 228 5.73 21.94 6.77
CA ALA A 228 6.51 21.07 7.67
C ALA A 228 5.86 20.91 9.07
N PRO A 229 6.09 19.74 9.74
CA PRO A 229 6.87 18.59 9.29
C PRO A 229 6.17 17.80 8.18
N PHE A 230 6.93 17.39 7.16
CA PHE A 230 6.38 16.78 5.94
C PHE A 230 7.24 15.61 5.46
N VAL A 231 6.58 14.60 4.87
CA VAL A 231 7.25 13.51 4.15
C VAL A 231 6.72 13.41 2.73
N LEU A 232 7.63 13.56 1.76
CA LEU A 232 7.36 13.26 0.36
C LEU A 232 7.36 11.75 0.16
N ARG A 233 6.23 11.19 -0.29
CA ARG A 233 6.15 9.81 -0.75
C ARG A 233 5.99 9.79 -2.26
N LEU A 234 7.10 9.67 -2.97
CA LEU A 234 7.11 9.68 -4.43
C LEU A 234 6.38 8.46 -4.96
N THR A 235 5.39 8.64 -5.84
CA THR A 235 4.65 7.52 -6.43
C THR A 235 5.43 6.94 -7.62
N ALA A 236 6.48 6.14 -7.33
CA ALA A 236 7.25 5.44 -8.35
C ALA A 236 6.40 4.35 -9.02
N GLU A 237 5.73 3.53 -8.26
CA GLU A 237 4.78 2.47 -8.64
C GLU A 237 5.41 1.32 -9.43
N CYS A 238 6.07 1.61 -10.55
CA CYS A 238 6.84 0.69 -11.39
C CYS A 238 7.94 1.44 -12.14
N PHE A 239 8.96 0.73 -12.62
CA PHE A 239 10.07 1.30 -13.34
C PHE A 239 9.97 1.10 -14.86
N THR A 240 9.21 0.10 -15.31
CA THR A 240 8.98 -0.15 -16.75
C THR A 240 7.52 0.05 -17.13
N ARG A 241 7.25 0.13 -18.43
CA ARG A 241 5.89 0.24 -19.02
C ARG A 241 5.05 1.36 -18.36
N ARG A 242 5.68 2.42 -17.89
CA ARG A 242 5.03 3.50 -17.13
C ARG A 242 3.94 4.20 -17.91
N ASP A 243 4.13 4.38 -19.20
CA ASP A 243 3.16 4.93 -20.16
C ASP A 243 1.89 4.08 -20.30
N LEU A 244 2.02 2.77 -20.16
CA LEU A 244 0.91 1.81 -20.21
C LEU A 244 0.25 1.62 -18.83
N MET A 245 1.04 1.71 -17.77
CA MET A 245 0.61 1.38 -16.41
C MET A 245 0.00 2.56 -15.67
N LEU A 246 0.51 3.76 -15.89
CA LEU A 246 0.21 4.93 -15.08
C LEU A 246 -0.62 5.95 -15.87
N LYS A 247 -1.45 6.69 -15.14
CA LYS A 247 -2.07 7.88 -15.71
C LYS A 247 -0.99 8.88 -16.17
N ALA A 248 -1.30 9.68 -17.20
CA ALA A 248 -0.34 10.55 -17.86
C ALA A 248 0.43 11.48 -16.89
N SER A 249 -0.24 12.09 -15.92
CA SER A 249 0.42 12.98 -14.94
C SER A 249 1.48 12.29 -14.08
N LYS A 250 1.37 10.98 -13.86
CA LYS A 250 2.37 10.16 -13.18
C LYS A 250 3.44 9.65 -14.14
N ALA A 251 3.04 9.21 -15.35
CA ALA A 251 3.94 8.64 -16.34
C ALA A 251 4.99 9.65 -16.86
N THR A 252 4.69 10.93 -16.84
CA THR A 252 5.62 12.00 -17.24
C THR A 252 6.83 12.16 -16.32
N LEU A 253 6.82 11.61 -15.11
CA LEU A 253 8.00 11.53 -14.28
C LEU A 253 8.85 10.35 -14.72
N LEU A 254 9.99 10.61 -15.30
CA LEU A 254 10.93 9.58 -15.77
C LEU A 254 11.65 8.94 -14.57
N VAL A 255 11.99 7.66 -14.68
CA VAL A 255 12.66 6.90 -13.62
C VAL A 255 14.01 7.52 -13.27
N GLU A 256 14.75 7.95 -14.28
CA GLU A 256 16.08 8.55 -14.16
C GLU A 256 16.07 9.90 -13.39
N GLN A 257 14.92 10.55 -13.33
CA GLN A 257 14.73 11.81 -12.60
C GLN A 257 14.40 11.62 -11.11
N MET A 258 13.96 10.42 -10.72
CA MET A 258 13.48 10.18 -9.36
C MET A 258 14.57 10.34 -8.27
N PRO A 259 15.82 9.84 -8.46
CA PRO A 259 16.88 10.04 -7.48
C PRO A 259 17.17 11.54 -7.24
N ASP A 260 17.28 12.32 -8.30
CA ASP A 260 17.55 13.76 -8.22
C ASP A 260 16.40 14.50 -7.53
N LEU A 261 15.16 14.09 -7.79
CA LEU A 261 13.97 14.66 -7.18
C LEU A 261 13.94 14.41 -5.66
N LEU A 262 14.21 13.19 -5.21
CA LEU A 262 14.32 12.86 -3.79
C LEU A 262 15.49 13.63 -3.14
N ALA A 263 16.64 13.72 -3.82
CA ALA A 263 17.77 14.51 -3.35
C ALA A 263 17.43 16.00 -3.23
N LEU A 264 16.65 16.55 -4.17
CA LEU A 264 16.19 17.94 -4.14
C LEU A 264 15.27 18.21 -2.94
N ALA A 265 14.30 17.33 -2.70
CA ALA A 265 13.40 17.41 -1.54
C ALA A 265 14.18 17.34 -0.20
N ARG A 266 15.18 16.44 -0.11
CA ARG A 266 16.05 16.35 1.07
C ARG A 266 16.87 17.63 1.29
N ARG A 267 17.39 18.27 0.24
CA ARG A 267 18.12 19.54 0.37
C ARG A 267 17.22 20.66 0.91
N ALA A 268 15.92 20.61 0.62
CA ALA A 268 14.93 21.52 1.22
C ALA A 268 14.56 21.15 2.68
N GLY A 269 15.17 20.10 3.26
CA GLY A 269 14.92 19.68 4.64
C GLY A 269 13.69 18.76 4.81
N LEU A 270 13.15 18.21 3.73
CA LEU A 270 12.00 17.33 3.78
C LEU A 270 12.40 15.86 3.96
N ASN A 271 11.58 15.09 4.67
CA ASN A 271 11.69 13.65 4.67
C ASN A 271 11.24 13.09 3.32
N THR A 272 11.86 11.99 2.90
CA THR A 272 11.65 11.39 1.58
C THR A 272 11.46 9.90 1.66
N SER A 273 10.53 9.39 0.87
CA SER A 273 10.23 7.99 0.67
C SER A 273 9.60 7.82 -0.71
N TYR A 274 9.23 6.59 -1.07
CA TYR A 274 8.47 6.31 -2.29
C TYR A 274 7.52 5.14 -2.11
N THR A 275 6.58 4.99 -3.04
CA THR A 275 5.72 3.81 -3.15
C THR A 275 6.13 2.99 -4.36
N TYR A 276 6.15 1.68 -4.22
CA TYR A 276 6.47 0.75 -5.30
C TYR A 276 5.57 -0.50 -5.23
N ILE A 277 5.13 -0.98 -6.38
CA ILE A 277 4.26 -2.15 -6.48
C ILE A 277 5.09 -3.34 -6.95
N VAL A 278 5.39 -4.23 -6.03
CA VAL A 278 6.15 -5.46 -6.29
C VAL A 278 5.30 -6.43 -7.10
N GLY A 279 5.82 -6.86 -8.24
CA GLY A 279 5.14 -7.75 -9.18
C GLY A 279 4.77 -7.10 -10.52
N LEU A 280 5.06 -5.79 -10.70
CA LEU A 280 4.88 -5.12 -12.00
C LEU A 280 6.15 -5.13 -12.87
N ASP A 281 7.32 -5.17 -12.25
CA ASP A 281 8.62 -5.27 -12.95
C ASP A 281 9.31 -6.59 -12.67
N SER A 282 10.26 -6.98 -13.52
CA SER A 282 11.15 -8.12 -13.25
C SER A 282 12.04 -7.84 -12.03
N LEU A 283 12.50 -8.89 -11.35
CA LEU A 283 13.39 -8.73 -10.20
C LEU A 283 14.67 -7.92 -10.51
N PRO A 284 15.39 -8.14 -11.61
CA PRO A 284 16.54 -7.32 -11.96
C PRO A 284 16.20 -5.84 -12.10
N THR A 285 15.15 -5.51 -12.85
CA THR A 285 14.70 -4.12 -13.05
C THR A 285 14.27 -3.47 -11.75
N MET A 286 13.54 -4.21 -10.92
CA MET A 286 13.14 -3.76 -9.58
C MET A 286 14.36 -3.43 -8.73
N THR A 287 15.33 -4.33 -8.67
CA THR A 287 16.55 -4.16 -7.87
C THR A 287 17.35 -2.95 -8.33
N GLU A 288 17.61 -2.81 -9.64
CA GLU A 288 18.31 -1.66 -10.21
C GLU A 288 17.64 -0.33 -9.84
N GLY A 289 16.34 -0.24 -10.00
CA GLY A 289 15.60 0.98 -9.65
C GLY A 289 15.61 1.28 -8.15
N ILE A 290 15.49 0.26 -7.30
CA ILE A 290 15.56 0.43 -5.84
C ILE A 290 16.96 0.87 -5.41
N ASP A 291 18.03 0.27 -5.95
CA ASP A 291 19.41 0.63 -5.66
C ASP A 291 19.69 2.11 -6.00
N ALA A 292 19.13 2.59 -7.11
CA ALA A 292 19.24 4.00 -7.51
C ALA A 292 18.53 4.96 -6.53
N LEU A 293 17.42 4.53 -5.91
CA LEU A 293 16.61 5.36 -4.99
C LEU A 293 17.07 5.26 -3.54
N ALA A 294 17.63 4.13 -3.11
CA ALA A 294 17.99 3.86 -1.71
C ALA A 294 18.88 4.93 -1.04
N PRO A 295 19.87 5.56 -1.71
CA PRO A 295 20.68 6.63 -1.10
C PRO A 295 19.90 7.91 -0.79
N HIS A 296 18.72 8.09 -1.36
CA HIS A 296 17.96 9.34 -1.34
C HIS A 296 16.75 9.34 -0.43
N ILE A 297 16.47 8.22 0.26
CA ILE A 297 15.34 8.09 1.18
C ILE A 297 15.75 8.36 2.63
N THR A 298 14.80 8.85 3.43
CA THR A 298 14.94 9.05 4.88
C THR A 298 13.95 8.22 5.69
N GLU A 299 12.99 7.59 5.00
CA GLU A 299 12.01 6.67 5.57
C GLU A 299 11.91 5.42 4.70
N PHE A 300 11.57 4.28 5.30
CA PHE A 300 11.42 3.02 4.57
C PHE A 300 10.33 3.15 3.51
N PRO A 301 10.57 2.73 2.26
CA PRO A 301 9.59 2.85 1.19
C PRO A 301 8.39 1.93 1.39
N ASN A 302 7.26 2.34 0.84
CA ASN A 302 6.04 1.54 0.86
C ASN A 302 6.04 0.55 -0.31
N PHE A 303 6.55 -0.66 -0.07
CA PHE A 303 6.55 -1.77 -1.02
C PHE A 303 5.25 -2.57 -0.88
N GLN A 304 4.46 -2.64 -1.95
CA GLN A 304 3.15 -3.28 -1.92
C GLN A 304 3.11 -4.50 -2.84
N VAL A 305 2.62 -5.62 -2.34
CA VAL A 305 2.31 -6.80 -3.16
C VAL A 305 1.27 -6.42 -4.22
N TYR A 306 1.56 -6.74 -5.48
CA TYR A 306 0.60 -6.52 -6.56
C TYR A 306 -0.59 -7.47 -6.46
N GLN A 307 -1.79 -6.92 -6.46
CA GLN A 307 -3.05 -7.65 -6.41
C GLN A 307 -3.81 -7.46 -7.72
N ALA A 308 -4.04 -8.56 -8.45
CA ALA A 308 -4.87 -8.54 -9.64
C ALA A 308 -6.33 -8.86 -9.25
N HIS A 309 -7.25 -7.97 -9.59
CA HIS A 309 -8.69 -8.13 -9.30
C HIS A 309 -9.48 -8.70 -10.47
N ASN A 310 -8.85 -8.87 -11.62
CA ASN A 310 -9.44 -9.47 -12.82
C ASN A 310 -8.34 -9.98 -13.77
N SER A 311 -8.73 -10.64 -14.86
CA SER A 311 -7.81 -11.21 -15.84
C SER A 311 -6.96 -10.18 -16.59
N ILE A 312 -7.47 -8.96 -16.80
CA ILE A 312 -6.71 -7.88 -17.43
C ILE A 312 -5.57 -7.45 -16.50
N MET A 313 -5.88 -7.22 -15.23
CA MET A 313 -4.87 -6.89 -14.21
C MET A 313 -3.88 -8.04 -14.02
N ALA A 314 -4.32 -9.30 -14.06
CA ALA A 314 -3.41 -10.44 -14.02
C ALA A 314 -2.39 -10.42 -15.15
N GLY A 315 -2.79 -9.98 -16.34
CA GLY A 315 -1.90 -9.81 -17.49
C GLY A 315 -0.88 -8.67 -17.36
N LEU A 316 -0.98 -7.82 -16.36
CA LEU A 316 -0.02 -6.73 -16.10
C LEU A 316 1.18 -7.20 -15.25
N ARG A 317 1.09 -8.35 -14.62
CA ARG A 317 2.19 -8.91 -13.81
C ARG A 317 3.46 -9.07 -14.64
N ALA A 318 4.58 -8.90 -13.98
CA ALA A 318 5.86 -9.34 -14.51
C ALA A 318 5.88 -10.88 -14.65
N PRO A 319 6.72 -11.44 -15.53
CA PRO A 319 6.91 -12.90 -15.58
C PRO A 319 7.22 -13.48 -14.21
N ALA A 320 6.58 -14.58 -13.86
CA ALA A 320 6.64 -15.29 -12.57
C ALA A 320 6.06 -14.54 -11.36
N ALA A 321 5.52 -13.33 -11.51
CA ALA A 321 4.92 -12.60 -10.38
C ALA A 321 3.49 -13.06 -10.01
N ASP A 322 3.07 -14.18 -10.52
CA ASP A 322 1.94 -14.98 -10.05
C ASP A 322 2.35 -16.04 -9.02
N ASP A 323 3.67 -16.29 -8.85
CA ASP A 323 4.22 -17.24 -7.89
C ASP A 323 4.68 -16.54 -6.60
N LEU A 324 4.37 -17.15 -5.46
CA LEU A 324 4.79 -16.69 -4.14
C LEU A 324 6.32 -16.60 -3.99
N ALA A 325 7.06 -17.52 -4.64
CA ALA A 325 8.53 -17.50 -4.64
C ALA A 325 9.10 -16.20 -5.17
N PHE A 326 8.49 -15.60 -6.22
CA PHE A 326 8.90 -14.29 -6.74
C PHE A 326 8.88 -13.20 -5.66
N TYR A 327 7.87 -13.18 -4.80
CA TYR A 327 7.76 -12.17 -3.74
C TYR A 327 8.76 -12.39 -2.60
N LEU A 328 9.13 -13.63 -2.33
CA LEU A 328 10.19 -13.95 -1.35
C LEU A 328 11.57 -13.59 -1.89
N GLU A 329 11.81 -13.79 -3.18
CA GLU A 329 13.04 -13.30 -3.85
C GLU A 329 13.06 -11.77 -3.90
N ALA A 330 11.93 -11.12 -4.22
CA ALA A 330 11.80 -9.67 -4.19
C ALA A 330 12.08 -9.10 -2.79
N ARG A 331 11.52 -9.74 -1.74
CA ARG A 331 11.79 -9.39 -0.34
C ARG A 331 13.27 -9.38 -0.05
N ARG A 332 13.99 -10.46 -0.39
CA ARG A 332 15.45 -10.57 -0.18
C ARG A 332 16.21 -9.49 -0.95
N ALA A 333 15.84 -9.24 -2.22
CA ALA A 333 16.47 -8.21 -3.03
C ALA A 333 16.31 -6.82 -2.39
N ILE A 334 15.10 -6.48 -1.94
CA ILE A 334 14.82 -5.21 -1.26
C ILE A 334 15.58 -5.10 0.07
N GLU A 335 15.63 -6.17 0.86
CA GLU A 335 16.41 -6.23 2.10
C GLU A 335 17.90 -5.96 1.84
N THR A 336 18.43 -6.48 0.73
CA THR A 336 19.83 -6.25 0.32
C THR A 336 20.05 -4.80 -0.10
N SER A 337 19.14 -4.20 -0.87
CA SER A 337 19.27 -2.84 -1.38
C SER A 337 19.01 -1.77 -0.30
N VAL A 338 17.98 -1.96 0.54
CA VAL A 338 17.54 -0.96 1.53
C VAL A 338 18.16 -1.19 2.90
N GLY A 339 18.48 -2.44 3.25
CA GLY A 339 19.04 -2.80 4.56
C GLY A 339 20.24 -1.95 5.00
N PRO A 340 21.22 -1.65 4.13
CA PRO A 340 22.36 -0.79 4.45
C PRO A 340 22.01 0.64 4.86
N THR A 341 20.83 1.14 4.52
CA THR A 341 20.36 2.47 4.94
C THR A 341 20.03 2.54 6.43
N GLY A 342 19.87 1.41 7.10
CA GLY A 342 19.37 1.33 8.48
C GLY A 342 17.85 1.52 8.62
N LEU A 343 17.14 1.84 7.54
CA LEU A 343 15.69 2.00 7.56
C LEU A 343 14.98 0.65 7.65
N ARG A 344 13.87 0.63 8.37
CA ARG A 344 13.07 -0.59 8.58
C ARG A 344 11.60 -0.33 8.27
N PRO A 345 10.86 -1.35 7.79
CA PRO A 345 9.43 -1.22 7.54
C PRO A 345 8.67 -0.92 8.83
N VAL A 346 7.65 -0.10 8.71
CA VAL A 346 6.71 0.22 9.80
C VAL A 346 5.39 -0.48 9.48
N ALA A 347 4.97 -1.37 10.36
CA ALA A 347 3.87 -2.32 10.14
C ALA A 347 2.54 -1.67 9.67
N TRP A 348 2.24 -0.45 10.15
CA TRP A 348 1.00 0.24 9.83
C TRP A 348 1.04 1.09 8.55
N GLU A 349 2.21 1.29 7.95
CA GLU A 349 2.34 2.15 6.75
C GLU A 349 1.89 1.45 5.47
N CYS A 350 1.96 0.13 5.43
CA CYS A 350 1.57 -0.67 4.27
C CYS A 350 0.55 -1.74 4.64
N TYR A 351 -0.54 -1.85 3.88
CA TYR A 351 -1.53 -2.91 4.06
C TYR A 351 -1.27 -4.16 3.23
N ARG A 352 -0.26 -4.14 2.41
CA ARG A 352 0.14 -5.25 1.53
C ARG A 352 1.65 -5.43 1.52
N PRO A 353 2.30 -5.42 2.71
CA PRO A 353 3.76 -5.46 2.79
C PRO A 353 4.31 -6.85 2.47
N LEU A 354 5.63 -6.92 2.36
CA LEU A 354 6.39 -8.17 2.34
C LEU A 354 6.95 -8.53 3.72
N TRP A 355 6.76 -7.66 4.71
CA TRP A 355 7.32 -7.79 6.07
C TRP A 355 6.24 -7.57 7.10
N TYR A 356 6.14 -8.50 8.04
CA TYR A 356 5.22 -8.44 9.17
C TYR A 356 5.94 -8.67 10.48
N PHE A 357 6.73 -9.74 10.58
CA PHE A 357 7.43 -10.16 11.80
C PHE A 357 8.92 -9.95 11.73
N THR A 358 9.53 -10.03 10.54
CA THR A 358 10.98 -9.90 10.37
C THR A 358 11.35 -9.04 9.16
N PHE A 359 12.53 -8.42 9.23
CA PHE A 359 13.24 -7.80 8.11
C PHE A 359 14.66 -8.37 8.07
N GLY A 360 14.97 -9.17 7.06
CA GLY A 360 16.14 -10.03 7.11
C GLY A 360 16.06 -10.95 8.33
N ASP A 361 17.13 -10.98 9.12
CA ASP A 361 17.21 -11.76 10.36
C ASP A 361 16.75 -10.96 11.61
N GLU A 362 16.34 -9.71 11.45
CA GLU A 362 15.91 -8.83 12.54
C GLU A 362 14.41 -8.96 12.79
N ALA A 363 14.01 -9.15 14.06
CA ALA A 363 12.60 -9.07 14.45
C ALA A 363 12.12 -7.62 14.33
N LEU A 364 10.97 -7.41 13.70
CA LEU A 364 10.29 -6.12 13.69
C LEU A 364 9.59 -5.94 15.04
N ILE A 365 9.90 -4.85 15.74
CA ILE A 365 9.36 -4.56 17.08
C ILE A 365 7.84 -4.35 16.94
N THR A 366 7.08 -5.23 17.57
CA THR A 366 5.61 -5.24 17.56
C THR A 366 4.98 -4.56 18.76
N ASP A 367 5.72 -3.85 19.59
CA ASP A 367 5.23 -3.25 20.85
C ASP A 367 4.02 -2.29 20.68
N THR A 368 3.75 -1.82 19.47
CA THR A 368 2.61 -0.94 19.17
C THR A 368 1.34 -1.67 18.72
N VAL A 369 1.44 -2.91 18.29
CA VAL A 369 0.28 -3.65 17.74
C VAL A 369 -0.57 -4.27 18.85
N ALA A 370 0.03 -4.60 19.98
CA ALA A 370 -0.66 -5.19 21.14
C ALA A 370 -1.66 -4.23 21.84
N GLY A 371 -1.58 -2.94 21.55
CA GLY A 371 -2.45 -1.90 22.16
C GLY A 371 -3.71 -1.53 21.37
N SER A 372 -3.89 -2.01 20.13
CA SER A 372 -5.00 -1.59 19.25
C SER A 372 -6.22 -2.50 19.26
N ALA A 373 -6.24 -3.53 20.11
CA ALA A 373 -7.34 -4.48 20.23
C ALA A 373 -8.19 -4.26 21.52
N ARG A 374 -8.47 -3.00 21.89
CA ARG A 374 -9.49 -2.71 22.91
C ARG A 374 -10.41 -1.59 22.46
#